data_b55ba1743cfee12be1b37eac81a837d8
#
_entry.id   b55ba1743cfee12be1b37eac81a837d8
#
_cell.length_a   1.000
_cell.length_b   1.000
_cell.length_c   1.000
_cell.angle_alpha   90.00
_cell.angle_beta   90.00
_cell.angle_gamma   90.00
#
_symmetry.space_group_name_H-M   'P 1'
#
loop_
_entity.id
_entity.type
_entity.pdbx_description
1 polymer ?
#
loop_
_entity_poly.entity_id
_entity_poly.type
_entity_poly.pdbx_seq_one_letter_code
_entity_poly.pdbx_strand_id
1 'polypeptide(L)'
;MSQRNSSNSEKKKNFFTRKPFILLVGIGVGAGLMIGTYKASVYFSSDDSCMMCHVHPHVYDSWKLSKHVNNGSGVTTHCVACHLPPQSNTWDHYSAKAKLGLKDVWSYLTKDSADFNWELKSELEHAVKYIPNESCKDCHQNLFPEGITNDGITAHLYYEENEKKLDLQCISCHLDAGHYNPNYTHGKMTGIPGTQSSISAVDTSLFYKEATPITAFENFTEKIPGTTVSFNMIAIPGGTFKMGSPANEAFHKEDESPVREVTLDKFFMAEFEVTWDQYWAFFANTMSEGRTPPEEVYANNSNPDVDAISGPTPPFGFPDQGWGSGDRPAITMTHYAAETFCQWLSKKTGKKYRLPTEAEWEYAARGGKETPYFFEGNPKDFSDQGFWRKFFDAETDSISSYVIYAKNSENKTQEPSSVKANPFGLKNMLGNVMEYCADKYSPEAYKQGGEKVSNPICTEGEEWVVRGGNYTSDAADVRCAARSCTQHDAWLKTDPQQPKSIWWYSDIKGIGFRVVCEYDK
;
A
#
# COMPACT_ATOMS: atom_id res chain seq x y z
N MET A 1 51.25 4.34 -74.49
CA MET A 1 50.51 3.12 -74.04
C MET A 1 50.73 3.02 -72.54
N SER A 2 49.81 3.01 -71.62
CA SER A 2 48.39 2.80 -71.63
C SER A 2 47.83 3.46 -70.35
N GLN A 3 46.77 4.17 -70.51
CA GLN A 3 45.87 4.59 -69.39
C GLN A 3 45.18 3.36 -68.77
N ARG A 4 45.08 3.30 -67.49
CA ARG A 4 43.89 2.78 -66.68
C ARG A 4 44.26 2.66 -65.21
N ASN A 5 43.62 3.44 -64.42
CA ASN A 5 42.84 3.09 -63.25
C ASN A 5 42.77 4.26 -62.23
N SER A 6 41.82 5.13 -62.43
CA SER A 6 41.38 6.07 -61.45
C SER A 6 39.84 6.18 -61.50
N SER A 7 39.13 5.19 -60.98
CA SER A 7 37.66 5.32 -60.84
C SER A 7 37.00 4.46 -59.75
N ASN A 8 37.72 4.03 -58.68
CA ASN A 8 37.10 3.15 -57.72
C ASN A 8 37.22 3.59 -56.27
N SER A 9 37.70 4.83 -55.97
CA SER A 9 37.83 5.29 -54.57
C SER A 9 36.74 6.24 -54.07
N GLU A 10 35.96 6.87 -54.93
CA GLU A 10 34.93 7.84 -54.50
C GLU A 10 33.58 7.23 -54.13
N LYS A 11 33.24 6.06 -54.62
CA LYS A 11 31.96 5.42 -54.29
C LYS A 11 31.89 4.79 -52.86
N LYS A 12 33.01 4.53 -52.19
CA LYS A 12 33.03 3.96 -50.85
C LYS A 12 32.85 4.99 -49.73
N LYS A 13 33.19 6.25 -49.92
CA LYS A 13 33.05 7.30 -48.90
C LYS A 13 31.60 7.71 -48.65
N ASN A 14 30.74 7.67 -49.64
CA ASN A 14 29.34 8.09 -49.49
C ASN A 14 28.43 7.06 -48.82
N PHE A 15 28.84 5.81 -48.69
CA PHE A 15 28.04 4.77 -48.08
C PHE A 15 28.12 4.79 -46.55
N PHE A 16 29.27 5.10 -45.99
CA PHE A 16 29.46 5.19 -44.52
C PHE A 16 28.92 6.47 -43.91
N THR A 17 28.80 7.56 -44.63
CA THR A 17 28.27 8.85 -44.15
C THR A 17 26.73 8.93 -44.20
N ARG A 18 26.07 8.15 -45.05
CA ARG A 18 24.59 8.13 -45.15
C ARG A 18 23.90 7.36 -44.04
N LYS A 19 24.50 6.25 -43.55
CA LYS A 19 23.90 5.42 -42.50
C LYS A 19 23.69 6.16 -41.18
N PRO A 20 24.67 6.87 -40.59
CA PRO A 20 24.46 7.62 -39.34
C PRO A 20 23.48 8.79 -39.53
N PHE A 21 23.44 9.40 -40.70
CA PHE A 21 22.47 10.46 -40.99
C PHE A 21 21.05 9.93 -41.07
N ILE A 22 20.80 8.79 -41.72
CA ILE A 22 19.49 8.14 -41.76
C ILE A 22 19.06 7.68 -40.35
N LEU A 23 19.99 7.17 -39.53
CA LEU A 23 19.73 6.79 -38.15
C LEU A 23 19.32 8.02 -37.32
N LEU A 24 20.05 9.12 -37.42
CA LEU A 24 19.73 10.37 -36.71
C LEU A 24 18.38 10.96 -37.14
N VAL A 25 18.08 10.93 -38.43
CA VAL A 25 16.78 11.36 -38.95
C VAL A 25 15.66 10.42 -38.42
N GLY A 26 15.90 9.11 -38.43
CA GLY A 26 14.96 8.12 -37.87
C GLY A 26 14.68 8.32 -36.37
N ILE A 27 15.74 8.59 -35.60
CA ILE A 27 15.61 8.92 -34.17
C ILE A 27 14.83 10.24 -33.98
N GLY A 28 15.15 11.28 -34.79
CA GLY A 28 14.45 12.56 -34.71
C GLY A 28 12.97 12.46 -35.08
N VAL A 29 12.63 11.71 -36.12
CA VAL A 29 11.24 11.43 -36.50
C VAL A 29 10.54 10.60 -35.44
N GLY A 30 11.18 9.57 -34.89
CA GLY A 30 10.65 8.75 -33.83
C GLY A 30 10.37 9.55 -32.56
N ALA A 31 11.31 10.40 -32.13
CA ALA A 31 11.13 11.30 -31.01
C ALA A 31 10.02 12.33 -31.27
N GLY A 32 9.94 12.89 -32.46
CA GLY A 32 8.88 13.81 -32.87
C GLY A 32 7.50 13.16 -32.85
N LEU A 33 7.40 11.92 -33.32
CA LEU A 33 6.15 11.13 -33.24
C LEU A 33 5.77 10.82 -31.79
N MET A 34 6.71 10.41 -30.93
CA MET A 34 6.43 10.16 -29.51
C MET A 34 5.96 11.43 -28.80
N ILE A 35 6.62 12.56 -29.01
CA ILE A 35 6.21 13.84 -28.42
C ILE A 35 4.84 14.27 -28.96
N GLY A 36 4.61 14.09 -30.26
CA GLY A 36 3.34 14.41 -30.89
C GLY A 36 2.20 13.55 -30.36
N THR A 37 2.41 12.23 -30.24
CA THR A 37 1.40 11.31 -29.68
C THR A 37 1.14 11.58 -28.19
N TYR A 38 2.19 11.88 -27.41
CA TYR A 38 2.05 12.27 -26.02
C TYR A 38 1.22 13.56 -25.87
N LYS A 39 1.56 14.62 -26.60
CA LYS A 39 0.80 15.88 -26.57
C LYS A 39 -0.65 15.69 -27.03
N ALA A 40 -0.88 14.91 -28.07
CA ALA A 40 -2.21 14.56 -28.52
C ALA A 40 -2.99 13.80 -27.45
N SER A 41 -2.34 12.82 -26.78
CA SER A 41 -2.96 12.08 -25.68
C SER A 41 -3.36 12.98 -24.53
N VAL A 42 -2.51 13.91 -24.11
CA VAL A 42 -2.82 14.90 -23.05
C VAL A 42 -3.97 15.81 -23.48
N TYR A 43 -3.95 16.34 -24.68
CA TYR A 43 -5.03 17.19 -25.20
C TYR A 43 -6.36 16.45 -25.21
N PHE A 44 -6.40 15.23 -25.75
CA PHE A 44 -7.61 14.39 -25.80
C PHE A 44 -7.99 13.79 -24.43
N SER A 45 -7.30 14.15 -23.35
CA SER A 45 -7.68 13.83 -21.97
C SER A 45 -8.22 15.04 -21.21
N SER A 46 -8.28 16.21 -21.83
CA SER A 46 -8.86 17.41 -21.21
C SER A 46 -10.39 17.38 -21.29
N ASP A 47 -11.04 17.98 -20.29
CA ASP A 47 -12.50 18.11 -20.26
C ASP A 47 -13.02 18.88 -21.49
N ASP A 48 -12.30 19.90 -21.94
CA ASP A 48 -12.63 20.64 -23.13
C ASP A 48 -12.69 19.76 -24.38
N SER A 49 -11.77 18.80 -24.51
CA SER A 49 -11.78 17.87 -25.64
C SER A 49 -12.93 16.86 -25.55
N CYS A 50 -13.30 16.43 -24.35
CA CYS A 50 -14.46 15.57 -24.14
C CYS A 50 -15.74 16.32 -24.50
N MET A 51 -15.82 17.59 -24.15
CA MET A 51 -17.00 18.43 -24.43
C MET A 51 -17.17 18.77 -25.91
N MET A 52 -16.13 18.68 -26.75
CA MET A 52 -16.27 18.90 -28.20
C MET A 52 -17.23 17.92 -28.89
N CYS A 53 -17.29 16.67 -28.39
CA CYS A 53 -18.15 15.62 -28.96
C CYS A 53 -19.43 15.44 -28.15
N HIS A 54 -19.43 15.78 -26.86
CA HIS A 54 -20.59 15.76 -25.99
C HIS A 54 -21.32 17.12 -26.04
N VAL A 55 -22.00 17.37 -27.13
CA VAL A 55 -22.61 18.67 -27.53
C VAL A 55 -23.79 19.08 -26.63
N HIS A 56 -24.11 18.30 -25.57
CA HIS A 56 -25.27 18.59 -24.74
C HIS A 56 -24.89 19.44 -23.51
N PRO A 57 -25.36 20.69 -23.39
CA PRO A 57 -25.09 21.57 -22.26
C PRO A 57 -25.39 20.94 -20.90
N HIS A 58 -26.42 20.12 -20.84
CA HIS A 58 -26.87 19.44 -19.63
C HIS A 58 -25.78 18.56 -18.98
N VAL A 59 -24.96 17.86 -19.78
CA VAL A 59 -23.90 17.00 -19.27
C VAL A 59 -22.84 17.80 -18.54
N TYR A 60 -22.44 18.95 -19.11
CA TYR A 60 -21.44 19.83 -18.50
C TYR A 60 -21.98 20.53 -17.27
N ASP A 61 -23.19 21.04 -17.33
CA ASP A 61 -23.81 21.76 -16.21
C ASP A 61 -24.07 20.82 -15.02
N SER A 62 -24.56 19.59 -15.29
CA SER A 62 -24.75 18.58 -14.25
C SER A 62 -23.46 18.09 -13.62
N TRP A 63 -22.37 17.97 -14.41
CA TRP A 63 -21.04 17.67 -13.88
C TRP A 63 -20.51 18.79 -12.97
N LYS A 64 -20.64 20.05 -13.37
CA LYS A 64 -20.23 21.20 -12.53
C LYS A 64 -20.97 21.27 -11.21
N LEU A 65 -22.19 20.82 -11.15
CA LEU A 65 -23.02 20.80 -9.94
C LEU A 65 -22.80 19.55 -9.09
N SER A 66 -22.07 18.55 -9.61
CA SER A 66 -21.79 17.31 -8.90
C SER A 66 -20.87 17.50 -7.68
N LYS A 67 -20.90 16.55 -6.76
CA LYS A 67 -20.02 16.54 -5.58
C LYS A 67 -18.54 16.42 -5.94
N HIS A 68 -18.20 15.88 -7.10
CA HIS A 68 -16.83 15.74 -7.59
C HIS A 68 -16.23 17.03 -8.17
N VAL A 69 -17.04 18.07 -8.36
CA VAL A 69 -16.60 19.38 -8.83
C VAL A 69 -16.93 20.47 -7.81
N ASN A 70 -18.16 20.46 -7.33
CA ASN A 70 -18.63 21.44 -6.35
C ASN A 70 -18.50 20.88 -4.93
N ASN A 71 -17.30 20.87 -4.41
CA ASN A 71 -16.98 20.37 -3.08
C ASN A 71 -16.14 21.39 -2.28
N GLY A 72 -16.14 21.25 -0.97
CA GLY A 72 -15.41 22.13 -0.06
C GLY A 72 -13.87 22.01 -0.12
N SER A 73 -13.34 20.98 -0.78
CA SER A 73 -11.89 20.77 -0.90
C SER A 73 -11.25 21.52 -2.08
N GLY A 74 -12.06 22.00 -3.01
CA GLY A 74 -11.58 22.64 -4.25
C GLY A 74 -10.93 21.67 -5.26
N VAL A 75 -11.00 20.38 -5.02
CA VAL A 75 -10.50 19.36 -5.96
C VAL A 75 -11.56 19.09 -7.02
N THR A 76 -11.18 19.25 -8.29
CA THR A 76 -12.05 18.95 -9.43
C THR A 76 -11.69 17.59 -10.03
N THR A 77 -12.66 16.69 -10.12
CA THR A 77 -12.48 15.40 -10.78
C THR A 77 -12.81 15.53 -12.27
N HIS A 78 -11.84 15.22 -13.11
CA HIS A 78 -11.95 15.35 -14.56
C HIS A 78 -12.74 14.18 -15.18
N CYS A 79 -13.36 14.41 -16.35
CA CYS A 79 -14.18 13.41 -17.06
C CYS A 79 -13.44 12.08 -17.24
N VAL A 80 -12.18 12.12 -17.61
CA VAL A 80 -11.33 10.92 -17.84
C VAL A 80 -11.11 10.08 -16.58
N ALA A 81 -11.15 10.69 -15.39
CA ALA A 81 -10.95 9.97 -14.13
C ALA A 81 -12.11 9.01 -13.82
N CYS A 82 -13.32 9.31 -14.28
CA CYS A 82 -14.49 8.46 -14.07
C CYS A 82 -14.78 7.54 -15.27
N HIS A 83 -14.56 8.05 -16.49
CA HIS A 83 -14.99 7.35 -17.72
C HIS A 83 -13.92 6.46 -18.36
N LEU A 84 -12.68 6.49 -17.88
CA LEU A 84 -11.61 5.60 -18.35
C LEU A 84 -11.06 4.79 -17.18
N PRO A 85 -10.60 3.55 -17.42
CA PRO A 85 -9.84 2.79 -16.43
C PRO A 85 -8.64 3.58 -15.88
N PRO A 86 -8.19 3.33 -14.65
CA PRO A 86 -7.04 4.00 -14.06
C PRO A 86 -5.80 3.98 -14.95
N GLN A 87 -4.99 5.05 -14.91
CA GLN A 87 -3.75 5.12 -15.69
C GLN A 87 -2.69 4.09 -15.22
N SER A 88 -2.82 3.59 -14.00
CA SER A 88 -2.02 2.48 -13.48
C SER A 88 -2.12 1.24 -14.36
N ASN A 89 -3.30 0.97 -14.95
CA ASN A 89 -3.48 -0.04 -15.98
C ASN A 89 -3.36 0.59 -17.38
N THR A 90 -2.15 0.86 -17.82
CA THR A 90 -1.82 1.61 -19.04
C THR A 90 -2.49 1.04 -20.30
N TRP A 91 -2.51 -0.28 -20.47
CA TRP A 91 -3.08 -0.90 -21.67
C TRP A 91 -4.59 -0.75 -21.73
N ASP A 92 -5.28 -1.02 -20.64
CA ASP A 92 -6.74 -0.89 -20.58
C ASP A 92 -7.17 0.56 -20.70
N HIS A 93 -6.44 1.48 -20.06
CA HIS A 93 -6.68 2.92 -20.18
C HIS A 93 -6.64 3.39 -21.65
N TYR A 94 -5.55 3.12 -22.37
CA TYR A 94 -5.42 3.59 -23.75
C TYR A 94 -6.32 2.82 -24.73
N SER A 95 -6.57 1.54 -24.50
CA SER A 95 -7.50 0.77 -25.33
C SER A 95 -8.95 1.24 -25.17
N ALA A 96 -9.39 1.50 -23.92
CA ALA A 96 -10.70 2.08 -23.65
C ALA A 96 -10.81 3.48 -24.27
N LYS A 97 -9.79 4.32 -24.10
CA LYS A 97 -9.74 5.66 -24.70
C LYS A 97 -9.88 5.64 -26.21
N ALA A 98 -9.15 4.77 -26.90
CA ALA A 98 -9.25 4.62 -28.34
C ALA A 98 -10.64 4.14 -28.79
N LYS A 99 -11.19 3.12 -28.10
CA LYS A 99 -12.50 2.56 -28.42
C LYS A 99 -13.64 3.54 -28.19
N LEU A 100 -13.66 4.22 -27.04
CA LEU A 100 -14.69 5.20 -26.71
C LEU A 100 -14.57 6.45 -27.60
N GLY A 101 -13.37 6.99 -27.78
CA GLY A 101 -13.14 8.15 -28.63
C GLY A 101 -13.54 7.92 -30.09
N LEU A 102 -13.23 6.75 -30.67
CA LEU A 102 -13.70 6.41 -32.02
C LEU A 102 -15.23 6.31 -32.10
N LYS A 103 -15.85 5.73 -31.08
CA LYS A 103 -17.33 5.64 -30.99
C LYS A 103 -17.97 7.02 -30.90
N ASP A 104 -17.39 7.93 -30.11
CA ASP A 104 -17.92 9.28 -29.92
C ASP A 104 -17.76 10.13 -31.18
N VAL A 105 -16.59 10.06 -31.84
CA VAL A 105 -16.37 10.71 -33.16
C VAL A 105 -17.36 10.18 -34.19
N TRP A 106 -17.55 8.86 -34.27
CA TRP A 106 -18.52 8.28 -35.20
C TRP A 106 -19.96 8.76 -34.89
N SER A 107 -20.32 8.79 -33.61
CA SER A 107 -21.64 9.25 -33.15
C SER A 107 -21.85 10.73 -33.50
N TYR A 108 -20.85 11.57 -33.28
CA TYR A 108 -20.86 12.99 -33.63
C TYR A 108 -21.06 13.25 -35.14
N LEU A 109 -20.44 12.41 -35.97
CA LEU A 109 -20.56 12.55 -37.45
C LEU A 109 -21.87 11.99 -38.04
N THR A 110 -22.55 11.12 -37.30
CA THR A 110 -23.65 10.35 -37.87
C THR A 110 -25.02 10.59 -37.18
N LYS A 111 -25.05 11.25 -36.03
CA LYS A 111 -26.25 11.48 -35.23
C LYS A 111 -26.41 12.95 -34.86
N ASP A 112 -27.67 13.39 -34.78
CA ASP A 112 -28.01 14.69 -34.20
C ASP A 112 -28.07 14.59 -32.67
N SER A 113 -27.75 15.68 -31.95
CA SER A 113 -27.87 15.74 -30.50
C SER A 113 -29.30 15.52 -30.00
N ALA A 114 -30.31 15.84 -30.83
CA ALA A 114 -31.72 15.59 -30.55
C ALA A 114 -32.12 14.09 -30.61
N ASP A 115 -31.29 13.27 -31.26
CA ASP A 115 -31.55 11.81 -31.37
C ASP A 115 -31.18 11.04 -30.09
N PHE A 116 -30.51 11.73 -29.13
CA PHE A 116 -30.11 11.09 -27.91
C PHE A 116 -31.14 11.24 -26.79
N ASN A 117 -31.66 10.11 -26.32
CA ASN A 117 -32.43 10.08 -25.08
C ASN A 117 -31.50 10.16 -23.87
N TRP A 118 -31.27 11.36 -23.34
CA TRP A 118 -30.37 11.63 -22.22
C TRP A 118 -30.89 11.10 -20.89
N GLU A 119 -32.21 11.03 -20.72
CA GLU A 119 -32.83 10.46 -19.54
C GLU A 119 -32.54 8.96 -19.45
N LEU A 120 -32.71 8.22 -20.54
CA LEU A 120 -32.36 6.81 -20.61
C LEU A 120 -30.86 6.55 -20.39
N LYS A 121 -30.00 7.46 -20.85
CA LYS A 121 -28.54 7.33 -20.65
C LYS A 121 -28.09 7.59 -19.22
N SER A 122 -28.87 8.32 -18.44
CA SER A 122 -28.61 8.56 -17.01
C SER A 122 -29.10 7.43 -16.11
N GLU A 123 -29.83 6.46 -16.65
CA GLU A 123 -30.26 5.29 -15.90
C GLU A 123 -29.11 4.32 -15.60
N LEU A 124 -29.22 3.60 -14.49
CA LEU A 124 -28.20 2.68 -13.99
C LEU A 124 -27.73 1.66 -15.04
N GLU A 125 -28.67 1.06 -15.78
CA GLU A 125 -28.35 0.06 -16.81
C GLU A 125 -27.44 0.57 -17.92
N HIS A 126 -27.44 1.88 -18.15
CA HIS A 126 -26.54 2.53 -19.10
C HIS A 126 -25.25 2.99 -18.45
N ALA A 127 -25.31 3.59 -17.27
CA ALA A 127 -24.16 4.13 -16.55
C ALA A 127 -23.09 3.07 -16.26
N VAL A 128 -23.49 1.89 -15.81
CA VAL A 128 -22.57 0.76 -15.51
C VAL A 128 -21.74 0.30 -16.71
N LYS A 129 -22.15 0.59 -17.92
CA LYS A 129 -21.40 0.22 -19.15
C LYS A 129 -20.26 1.17 -19.48
N TYR A 130 -20.25 2.36 -18.88
CA TYR A 130 -19.33 3.45 -19.25
C TYR A 130 -18.49 3.96 -18.09
N ILE A 131 -18.74 3.47 -16.88
CA ILE A 131 -17.99 3.88 -15.67
C ILE A 131 -17.36 2.63 -15.07
N PRO A 132 -16.06 2.41 -15.29
CA PRO A 132 -15.36 1.30 -14.68
C PRO A 132 -15.32 1.44 -13.15
N ASN A 133 -15.60 0.37 -12.44
CA ASN A 133 -15.58 0.36 -10.97
C ASN A 133 -14.22 0.72 -10.39
N GLU A 134 -13.15 0.30 -11.08
CA GLU A 134 -11.76 0.58 -10.76
C GLU A 134 -11.46 2.08 -10.77
N SER A 135 -12.15 2.86 -11.60
CA SER A 135 -11.97 4.33 -11.64
C SER A 135 -12.46 5.00 -10.36
N CYS A 136 -13.53 4.49 -9.75
CA CYS A 136 -14.01 4.96 -8.46
C CYS A 136 -13.01 4.57 -7.35
N LYS A 137 -12.55 3.32 -7.35
CA LYS A 137 -11.64 2.76 -6.36
C LYS A 137 -10.23 3.37 -6.42
N ASP A 138 -9.81 3.90 -7.56
CA ASP A 138 -8.52 4.59 -7.70
C ASP A 138 -8.43 5.83 -6.81
N CYS A 139 -9.54 6.54 -6.64
CA CYS A 139 -9.63 7.71 -5.75
C CYS A 139 -10.24 7.36 -4.39
N HIS A 140 -11.27 6.51 -4.35
CA HIS A 140 -11.97 6.08 -3.15
C HIS A 140 -11.38 4.76 -2.62
N GLN A 141 -10.14 4.78 -2.20
CA GLN A 141 -9.43 3.63 -1.65
C GLN A 141 -9.95 3.25 -0.26
N ASN A 142 -10.50 4.20 0.47
CA ASN A 142 -11.18 3.96 1.74
C ASN A 142 -12.70 4.05 1.54
N LEU A 143 -13.37 2.91 1.62
CA LEU A 143 -14.83 2.83 1.54
C LEU A 143 -15.53 3.25 2.84
N PHE A 144 -14.77 3.44 3.92
CA PHE A 144 -15.25 3.82 5.25
C PHE A 144 -14.59 5.13 5.72
N PRO A 145 -14.73 6.25 4.95
CA PRO A 145 -14.14 7.52 5.31
C PRO A 145 -14.80 8.07 6.58
N GLU A 146 -14.06 8.94 7.26
CA GLU A 146 -14.58 9.69 8.39
C GLU A 146 -15.87 10.45 8.01
N GLY A 147 -16.88 10.38 8.87
CA GLY A 147 -18.19 11.03 8.62
C GLY A 147 -19.14 10.28 7.69
N ILE A 148 -18.81 9.04 7.29
CA ILE A 148 -19.80 8.18 6.65
C ILE A 148 -20.88 7.79 7.66
N THR A 149 -22.14 7.82 7.25
CA THR A 149 -23.28 7.43 8.09
C THR A 149 -23.28 5.92 8.37
N ASN A 150 -23.98 5.49 9.42
CA ASN A 150 -24.17 4.06 9.69
C ASN A 150 -24.79 3.31 8.52
N ASP A 151 -25.74 3.94 7.82
CA ASP A 151 -26.33 3.39 6.61
C ASP A 151 -25.28 3.26 5.49
N GLY A 152 -24.39 4.24 5.39
CA GLY A 152 -23.26 4.21 4.46
C GLY A 152 -22.28 3.08 4.79
N ILE A 153 -21.92 2.91 6.07
CA ILE A 153 -21.09 1.79 6.54
C ILE A 153 -21.76 0.46 6.17
N THR A 154 -23.04 0.32 6.49
CA THR A 154 -23.79 -0.90 6.20
C THR A 154 -23.85 -1.20 4.70
N ALA A 155 -24.05 -0.17 3.88
CA ALA A 155 -24.10 -0.31 2.43
C ALA A 155 -22.73 -0.72 1.84
N HIS A 156 -21.64 -0.16 2.36
CA HIS A 156 -20.30 -0.50 1.91
C HIS A 156 -19.86 -1.89 2.38
N LEU A 157 -20.23 -2.31 3.59
CA LEU A 157 -20.04 -3.69 4.06
C LEU A 157 -20.79 -4.69 3.16
N TYR A 158 -22.05 -4.37 2.84
CA TYR A 158 -22.82 -5.19 1.91
C TYR A 158 -22.17 -5.25 0.52
N TYR A 159 -21.63 -4.14 0.04
CA TYR A 159 -20.91 -4.08 -1.22
C TYR A 159 -19.69 -5.00 -1.20
N GLU A 160 -18.80 -4.90 -0.21
CA GLU A 160 -17.59 -5.73 -0.09
C GLU A 160 -17.92 -7.24 -0.04
N GLU A 161 -18.97 -7.59 0.70
CA GLU A 161 -19.40 -9.00 0.81
C GLU A 161 -20.00 -9.56 -0.49
N ASN A 162 -20.64 -8.71 -1.29
CA ASN A 162 -21.45 -9.15 -2.42
C ASN A 162 -20.96 -8.64 -3.78
N GLU A 163 -19.92 -7.79 -3.85
CA GLU A 163 -19.41 -7.22 -5.10
C GLU A 163 -19.24 -8.26 -6.20
N LYS A 164 -18.51 -9.33 -5.92
CA LYS A 164 -18.22 -10.39 -6.90
C LYS A 164 -19.39 -11.33 -7.16
N LYS A 165 -20.27 -11.52 -6.17
CA LYS A 165 -21.41 -12.44 -6.28
C LYS A 165 -22.56 -11.84 -7.09
N LEU A 166 -22.76 -10.53 -6.96
CA LEU A 166 -23.88 -9.81 -7.55
C LEU A 166 -23.44 -8.82 -8.64
N ASP A 167 -22.15 -8.80 -9.00
CA ASP A 167 -21.57 -7.84 -9.96
C ASP A 167 -21.91 -6.39 -9.59
N LEU A 168 -21.82 -6.06 -8.30
CA LEU A 168 -22.13 -4.73 -7.79
C LEU A 168 -21.03 -3.74 -8.21
N GLN A 169 -21.46 -2.57 -8.64
CA GLN A 169 -20.57 -1.46 -8.95
C GLN A 169 -20.85 -0.26 -8.04
N CYS A 170 -19.84 0.57 -7.79
CA CYS A 170 -20.00 1.78 -6.97
C CYS A 170 -21.14 2.67 -7.50
N ILE A 171 -21.25 2.77 -8.83
CA ILE A 171 -22.30 3.54 -9.49
C ILE A 171 -23.72 2.98 -9.23
N SER A 172 -23.85 1.72 -8.82
CA SER A 172 -25.15 1.13 -8.48
C SER A 172 -25.84 1.82 -7.31
N CYS A 173 -25.06 2.44 -6.42
CA CYS A 173 -25.55 3.19 -5.27
C CYS A 173 -25.27 4.70 -5.40
N HIS A 174 -24.24 5.08 -6.17
CA HIS A 174 -23.76 6.47 -6.31
C HIS A 174 -24.03 7.03 -7.72
N LEU A 175 -25.23 6.87 -8.22
CA LEU A 175 -25.59 7.23 -9.60
C LEU A 175 -25.44 8.72 -9.92
N ASP A 176 -25.57 9.59 -8.92
CA ASP A 176 -25.46 11.05 -9.05
C ASP A 176 -24.04 11.60 -8.73
N ALA A 177 -23.07 10.73 -8.45
CA ALA A 177 -21.76 11.16 -8.01
C ALA A 177 -21.03 12.04 -9.03
N GLY A 178 -21.06 11.63 -10.31
CA GLY A 178 -20.37 12.34 -11.40
C GLY A 178 -21.21 13.42 -12.09
N HIS A 179 -22.53 13.29 -12.07
CA HIS A 179 -23.46 14.20 -12.71
C HIS A 179 -24.67 14.44 -11.80
N TYR A 180 -24.86 15.68 -11.40
CA TYR A 180 -25.98 16.05 -10.53
C TYR A 180 -27.33 15.81 -11.21
N ASN A 181 -28.20 15.07 -10.56
CA ASN A 181 -29.58 14.86 -10.99
C ASN A 181 -30.54 15.35 -9.87
N PRO A 182 -31.31 16.43 -10.09
CA PRO A 182 -32.21 16.96 -9.07
C PRO A 182 -33.37 16.02 -8.73
N ASN A 183 -33.64 15.04 -9.59
CA ASN A 183 -34.68 14.04 -9.37
C ASN A 183 -34.18 12.81 -8.58
N TYR A 184 -32.88 12.72 -8.36
CA TYR A 184 -32.27 11.64 -7.59
C TYR A 184 -32.25 12.03 -6.11
N THR A 185 -33.22 11.53 -5.35
CA THR A 185 -33.23 11.71 -3.90
C THR A 185 -32.37 10.63 -3.25
N HIS A 186 -31.26 11.05 -2.64
CA HIS A 186 -30.45 10.19 -1.77
C HIS A 186 -31.37 9.50 -0.73
N GLY A 187 -31.39 8.18 -0.71
CA GLY A 187 -32.11 7.41 0.31
C GLY A 187 -33.31 6.58 -0.14
N LYS A 188 -33.66 6.58 -1.42
CA LYS A 188 -34.54 5.54 -1.95
C LYS A 188 -33.74 4.59 -2.82
N MET A 189 -33.22 3.53 -2.23
CA MET A 189 -32.79 2.34 -2.97
C MET A 189 -34.03 1.70 -3.62
N THR A 190 -34.46 2.25 -4.75
CA THR A 190 -35.50 1.64 -5.57
C THR A 190 -34.80 0.88 -6.68
N GLY A 191 -34.55 -0.41 -6.45
CA GLY A 191 -34.03 -1.25 -7.51
C GLY A 191 -33.29 -2.52 -7.14
N ILE A 192 -33.12 -2.85 -5.85
CA ILE A 192 -32.68 -4.20 -5.48
C ILE A 192 -33.94 -5.06 -5.39
N PRO A 193 -34.13 -6.07 -6.27
CA PRO A 193 -35.27 -6.98 -6.16
C PRO A 193 -35.20 -7.70 -4.81
N GLY A 194 -36.17 -7.44 -3.93
CA GLY A 194 -36.30 -8.10 -2.62
C GLY A 194 -36.17 -7.22 -1.39
N THR A 195 -35.83 -5.94 -1.50
CA THR A 195 -35.80 -5.02 -0.34
C THR A 195 -37.11 -4.24 -0.21
N GLN A 196 -38.19 -4.90 0.16
CA GLN A 196 -39.27 -4.22 0.85
C GLN A 196 -38.85 -4.01 2.31
N SER A 197 -38.68 -2.74 2.65
CA SER A 197 -38.76 -2.11 3.99
C SER A 197 -38.81 -3.06 5.19
N SER A 198 -37.73 -3.69 5.48
CA SER A 198 -37.33 -4.08 6.83
C SER A 198 -35.86 -4.53 6.76
N ILE A 199 -34.94 -3.57 6.63
CA ILE A 199 -33.66 -3.77 7.23
C ILE A 199 -33.96 -3.62 8.73
N SER A 200 -34.43 -4.72 9.34
CA SER A 200 -34.33 -4.90 10.78
C SER A 200 -32.88 -4.59 11.10
N ALA A 201 -32.68 -3.72 12.06
CA ALA A 201 -31.37 -3.30 12.55
C ALA A 201 -30.36 -4.42 12.33
N VAL A 202 -29.35 -4.16 11.46
CA VAL A 202 -28.23 -5.09 11.32
C VAL A 202 -27.83 -5.43 12.74
N ASP A 203 -27.83 -6.71 13.06
CA ASP A 203 -27.46 -7.17 14.38
C ASP A 203 -26.02 -6.74 14.63
N THR A 204 -25.88 -5.55 15.19
CA THR A 204 -24.58 -4.96 15.53
C THR A 204 -23.83 -5.84 16.54
N SER A 205 -24.49 -6.82 17.17
CA SER A 205 -23.85 -7.82 18.01
C SER A 205 -22.85 -8.68 17.24
N LEU A 206 -22.99 -8.81 15.91
CA LEU A 206 -22.00 -9.47 15.05
C LEU A 206 -20.67 -8.71 14.99
N PHE A 207 -20.69 -7.39 15.23
CA PHE A 207 -19.49 -6.55 15.21
C PHE A 207 -18.83 -6.42 16.59
N TYR A 208 -19.58 -6.67 17.67
CA TYR A 208 -19.12 -6.61 19.06
C TYR A 208 -18.98 -7.99 19.69
N LYS A 209 -18.57 -8.97 18.91
CA LYS A 209 -18.24 -10.27 19.48
C LYS A 209 -17.13 -10.06 20.51
N GLU A 210 -17.42 -10.41 21.77
CA GLU A 210 -16.42 -10.38 22.85
C GLU A 210 -15.11 -10.99 22.38
N ALA A 211 -13.99 -10.37 22.78
CA ALA A 211 -12.66 -10.86 22.46
C ALA A 211 -12.59 -12.36 22.77
N THR A 212 -12.34 -13.17 21.75
CA THR A 212 -12.21 -14.60 21.95
C THR A 212 -10.89 -14.86 22.69
N PRO A 213 -10.90 -15.36 23.92
CA PRO A 213 -9.67 -15.61 24.65
C PRO A 213 -8.83 -16.66 23.92
N ILE A 214 -7.51 -16.50 23.98
CA ILE A 214 -6.58 -17.49 23.41
C ILE A 214 -6.60 -18.71 24.35
N THR A 215 -7.26 -19.78 23.93
CA THR A 215 -7.41 -21.00 24.73
C THR A 215 -6.35 -22.06 24.47
N ALA A 216 -5.69 -21.98 23.31
CA ALA A 216 -4.65 -22.93 22.91
C ALA A 216 -3.48 -22.18 22.25
N PHE A 217 -2.28 -22.80 22.32
CA PHE A 217 -1.12 -22.27 21.61
C PHE A 217 -1.07 -22.84 20.20
N GLU A 218 -1.85 -22.26 19.31
CA GLU A 218 -1.96 -22.59 17.89
C GLU A 218 -2.26 -21.34 17.06
N ASN A 219 -1.99 -21.38 15.77
CA ASN A 219 -2.28 -20.24 14.90
C ASN A 219 -3.76 -19.85 14.99
N PHE A 220 -4.02 -18.57 15.01
CA PHE A 220 -5.39 -18.05 15.01
C PHE A 220 -5.54 -16.84 14.09
N THR A 221 -6.77 -16.60 13.66
CA THR A 221 -7.11 -15.38 12.94
C THR A 221 -7.68 -14.35 13.92
N GLU A 222 -7.02 -13.21 14.06
CA GLU A 222 -7.56 -12.08 14.78
C GLU A 222 -8.53 -11.31 13.90
N LYS A 223 -9.69 -11.00 14.45
CA LYS A 223 -10.66 -10.11 13.81
C LYS A 223 -10.74 -8.83 14.64
N ILE A 224 -10.46 -7.69 14.04
CA ILE A 224 -10.55 -6.39 14.72
C ILE A 224 -12.03 -6.08 14.99
N PRO A 225 -12.48 -6.03 16.26
CA PRO A 225 -13.87 -5.78 16.60
C PRO A 225 -14.39 -4.45 16.04
N GLY A 226 -15.59 -4.47 15.47
CA GLY A 226 -16.20 -3.29 14.82
C GLY A 226 -15.70 -3.00 13.41
N THR A 227 -14.94 -3.93 12.81
CA THR A 227 -14.42 -3.81 11.43
C THR A 227 -14.56 -5.11 10.66
N THR A 228 -14.33 -5.08 9.34
CA THR A 228 -14.19 -6.27 8.49
C THR A 228 -12.76 -6.81 8.46
N VAL A 229 -11.81 -6.09 9.06
CA VAL A 229 -10.39 -6.39 8.99
C VAL A 229 -10.04 -7.58 9.88
N SER A 230 -9.32 -8.54 9.31
CA SER A 230 -8.78 -9.70 10.03
C SER A 230 -7.38 -10.02 9.54
N PHE A 231 -6.57 -10.65 10.39
CA PHE A 231 -5.22 -11.06 10.06
C PHE A 231 -4.80 -12.29 10.86
N ASN A 232 -3.81 -13.02 10.36
CA ASN A 232 -3.35 -14.25 10.97
C ASN A 232 -2.25 -13.97 12.00
N MET A 233 -2.37 -14.63 13.15
CA MET A 233 -1.35 -14.69 14.18
C MET A 233 -0.74 -16.08 14.21
N ILE A 234 0.56 -16.15 14.03
CA ILE A 234 1.32 -17.40 13.96
C ILE A 234 1.91 -17.70 15.34
N ALA A 235 1.69 -18.92 15.82
CA ALA A 235 2.22 -19.41 17.09
C ALA A 235 3.73 -19.67 16.95
N ILE A 236 4.54 -18.85 17.59
CA ILE A 236 5.99 -18.97 17.58
C ILE A 236 6.43 -19.74 18.82
N PRO A 237 6.96 -20.97 18.67
CA PRO A 237 7.36 -21.76 19.83
C PRO A 237 8.51 -21.08 20.56
N GLY A 238 8.47 -21.07 21.89
CA GLY A 238 9.62 -20.65 22.67
C GLY A 238 10.84 -21.54 22.38
N GLY A 239 12.01 -21.02 22.64
CA GLY A 239 13.24 -21.78 22.36
C GLY A 239 14.49 -20.98 22.58
N THR A 240 15.62 -21.61 22.35
CA THR A 240 16.95 -21.00 22.48
C THR A 240 17.60 -20.90 21.11
N PHE A 241 18.20 -19.75 20.81
CA PHE A 241 18.90 -19.50 19.56
C PHE A 241 20.14 -18.64 19.75
N LYS A 242 20.98 -18.59 18.73
CA LYS A 242 22.13 -17.71 18.67
C LYS A 242 21.73 -16.40 18.01
N MET A 243 21.68 -15.32 18.79
CA MET A 243 21.38 -13.97 18.33
C MET A 243 22.65 -13.25 17.88
N GLY A 244 22.57 -12.54 16.77
CA GLY A 244 23.69 -11.85 16.14
C GLY A 244 24.37 -12.67 15.04
N SER A 245 25.50 -12.19 14.56
CA SER A 245 26.28 -12.88 13.53
C SER A 245 27.76 -13.03 13.92
N PRO A 246 28.42 -14.12 13.48
CA PRO A 246 29.85 -14.29 13.73
C PRO A 246 30.66 -13.35 12.83
N ALA A 247 31.86 -12.92 13.30
CA ALA A 247 32.71 -11.98 12.59
C ALA A 247 33.16 -12.41 11.17
N ASN A 248 33.04 -13.70 10.86
CA ASN A 248 33.31 -14.23 9.51
C ASN A 248 32.09 -14.30 8.60
N GLU A 249 30.91 -13.93 9.08
CA GLU A 249 29.73 -13.81 8.23
C GLU A 249 29.93 -12.70 7.20
N ALA A 250 29.47 -12.93 5.97
CA ALA A 250 29.57 -11.91 4.94
C ALA A 250 28.72 -10.67 5.33
N PHE A 251 29.31 -9.48 5.24
CA PHE A 251 28.72 -8.20 5.62
C PHE A 251 28.34 -8.07 7.10
N HIS A 252 28.98 -8.86 7.97
CA HIS A 252 28.89 -8.68 9.42
C HIS A 252 29.22 -7.24 9.82
N LYS A 253 28.46 -6.69 10.77
CA LYS A 253 28.69 -5.39 11.41
C LYS A 253 29.05 -5.59 12.90
N GLU A 254 29.81 -4.68 13.47
CA GLU A 254 30.29 -4.78 14.87
C GLU A 254 29.15 -4.80 15.89
N ASP A 255 28.04 -4.14 15.59
CA ASP A 255 26.84 -4.09 16.44
C ASP A 255 26.00 -5.38 16.42
N GLU A 256 26.34 -6.34 15.54
CA GLU A 256 25.79 -7.70 15.52
C GLU A 256 26.56 -8.66 16.45
N SER A 257 27.57 -8.15 17.18
CA SER A 257 28.46 -8.91 18.04
C SER A 257 28.42 -8.46 19.50
N PRO A 258 28.77 -9.37 20.45
CA PRO A 258 29.06 -10.79 20.27
C PRO A 258 27.80 -11.61 19.98
N VAL A 259 27.96 -12.75 19.30
CA VAL A 259 26.90 -13.75 19.24
C VAL A 259 26.59 -14.25 20.64
N ARG A 260 25.33 -14.22 21.04
CA ARG A 260 24.88 -14.66 22.37
C ARG A 260 23.73 -15.66 22.29
N GLU A 261 23.65 -16.53 23.28
CA GLU A 261 22.56 -17.50 23.40
C GLU A 261 21.36 -16.84 24.07
N VAL A 262 20.23 -16.78 23.36
CA VAL A 262 18.99 -16.15 23.83
C VAL A 262 17.90 -17.20 23.94
N THR A 263 17.25 -17.26 25.13
CA THR A 263 16.06 -18.10 25.35
C THR A 263 14.83 -17.21 25.38
N LEU A 264 13.81 -17.57 24.61
CA LEU A 264 12.54 -16.86 24.51
C LEU A 264 11.40 -17.74 24.98
N ASP A 265 10.43 -17.13 25.62
CA ASP A 265 9.12 -17.72 25.85
C ASP A 265 8.34 -17.81 24.54
N LYS A 266 7.26 -18.58 24.53
CA LYS A 266 6.38 -18.68 23.38
C LYS A 266 5.48 -17.46 23.27
N PHE A 267 5.23 -17.02 22.04
CA PHE A 267 4.42 -15.86 21.72
C PHE A 267 3.71 -16.05 20.37
N PHE A 268 2.83 -15.14 20.00
CA PHE A 268 2.26 -15.08 18.67
C PHE A 268 2.81 -13.87 17.94
N MET A 269 3.03 -14.01 16.62
CA MET A 269 3.47 -12.93 15.76
C MET A 269 2.55 -12.83 14.53
N ALA A 270 2.22 -11.63 14.10
CA ALA A 270 1.45 -11.43 12.87
C ALA A 270 2.18 -12.04 11.66
N GLU A 271 1.43 -12.73 10.79
CA GLU A 271 1.98 -13.42 9.61
C GLU A 271 2.83 -12.49 8.74
N PHE A 272 2.45 -11.22 8.65
CA PHE A 272 3.13 -10.17 7.89
C PHE A 272 3.03 -8.82 8.61
N GLU A 273 3.61 -7.79 8.03
CA GLU A 273 3.60 -6.42 8.53
C GLU A 273 2.16 -5.90 8.66
N VAL A 274 1.90 -4.95 9.54
CA VAL A 274 0.60 -4.28 9.64
C VAL A 274 0.28 -3.62 8.30
N THR A 275 -0.88 -3.94 7.74
CA THR A 275 -1.34 -3.43 6.45
C THR A 275 -2.04 -2.09 6.58
N TRP A 276 -2.24 -1.41 5.44
CA TRP A 276 -3.03 -0.18 5.42
C TRP A 276 -4.45 -0.38 5.91
N ASP A 277 -5.10 -1.50 5.59
CA ASP A 277 -6.46 -1.76 6.08
C ASP A 277 -6.52 -1.87 7.59
N GLN A 278 -5.53 -2.51 8.22
CA GLN A 278 -5.40 -2.58 9.67
C GLN A 278 -5.11 -1.20 10.29
N TYR A 279 -4.21 -0.43 9.67
CA TYR A 279 -3.84 0.89 10.19
C TYR A 279 -4.96 1.91 10.01
N TRP A 280 -5.70 1.85 8.90
CA TRP A 280 -6.88 2.70 8.69
C TRP A 280 -8.02 2.36 9.63
N ALA A 281 -8.18 1.08 10.03
CA ALA A 281 -9.11 0.71 11.10
C ALA A 281 -8.76 1.40 12.44
N PHE A 282 -7.48 1.47 12.78
CA PHE A 282 -7.00 2.24 13.93
C PHE A 282 -7.26 3.75 13.77
N PHE A 283 -6.91 4.31 12.63
CA PHE A 283 -7.12 5.72 12.33
C PHE A 283 -8.60 6.10 12.44
N ALA A 284 -9.50 5.31 11.87
CA ALA A 284 -10.94 5.56 11.89
C ALA A 284 -11.58 5.40 13.27
N ASN A 285 -11.03 4.51 14.12
CA ASN A 285 -11.59 4.19 15.44
C ASN A 285 -10.94 4.95 16.60
N THR A 286 -10.09 5.93 16.32
CA THR A 286 -9.40 6.72 17.34
C THR A 286 -9.55 8.20 17.05
N MET A 287 -9.28 9.03 18.07
CA MET A 287 -9.38 10.48 17.97
C MET A 287 -8.03 11.16 18.14
N SER A 288 -7.84 12.29 17.46
CA SER A 288 -6.72 13.17 17.73
C SER A 288 -7.08 14.62 17.44
N GLU A 289 -6.21 15.56 17.85
CA GLU A 289 -6.36 16.96 17.53
C GLU A 289 -6.57 17.18 16.02
N GLY A 290 -7.54 18.04 15.67
CA GLY A 290 -7.88 18.35 14.28
C GLY A 290 -8.85 17.39 13.61
N ARG A 291 -9.27 16.31 14.29
CA ARG A 291 -10.35 15.44 13.84
C ARG A 291 -11.59 15.64 14.70
N THR A 292 -12.75 15.79 14.06
CA THR A 292 -14.04 15.72 14.74
C THR A 292 -14.46 14.25 14.78
N PRO A 293 -14.76 13.69 15.95
CA PRO A 293 -15.26 12.33 16.00
C PRO A 293 -16.60 12.23 15.30
N PRO A 294 -16.89 11.16 14.59
CA PRO A 294 -18.23 10.87 14.13
C PRO A 294 -19.15 10.81 15.36
N GLU A 295 -20.22 11.62 15.41
CA GLU A 295 -21.18 11.61 16.52
C GLU A 295 -21.70 10.20 16.84
N GLU A 296 -21.77 9.35 15.84
CA GLU A 296 -22.28 7.97 15.91
C GLU A 296 -21.30 6.98 16.54
N VAL A 297 -19.98 7.23 16.47
CA VAL A 297 -18.97 6.39 17.15
C VAL A 297 -19.12 6.51 18.66
N TYR A 298 -19.50 7.69 19.17
CA TYR A 298 -19.75 7.86 20.61
C TYR A 298 -21.05 7.24 21.10
N ALA A 299 -22.09 7.24 20.26
CA ALA A 299 -23.40 6.72 20.67
C ALA A 299 -23.42 5.20 20.84
N ASN A 300 -22.53 4.47 20.16
CA ASN A 300 -22.53 3.01 20.09
C ASN A 300 -21.27 2.35 20.68
N ASN A 301 -20.28 3.12 21.15
CA ASN A 301 -19.08 2.54 21.73
C ASN A 301 -19.30 2.21 23.21
N SER A 302 -19.52 0.95 23.49
CA SER A 302 -19.73 0.45 24.86
C SER A 302 -18.44 0.35 25.70
N ASN A 303 -17.27 0.67 25.11
CA ASN A 303 -15.98 0.61 25.80
C ASN A 303 -15.30 1.98 25.87
N PRO A 304 -15.55 2.79 26.92
CA PRO A 304 -14.97 4.12 27.07
C PRO A 304 -13.44 4.12 27.14
N ASP A 305 -12.81 3.00 27.49
CA ASP A 305 -11.34 2.92 27.54
C ASP A 305 -10.70 2.94 26.16
N VAL A 306 -11.40 2.48 25.12
CA VAL A 306 -10.89 2.51 23.73
C VAL A 306 -10.92 3.93 23.19
N ASP A 307 -11.95 4.70 23.52
CA ASP A 307 -12.12 6.09 23.07
C ASP A 307 -11.13 7.05 23.72
N ALA A 308 -10.54 6.66 24.87
CA ALA A 308 -9.49 7.44 25.52
C ALA A 308 -8.12 7.33 24.83
N ILE A 309 -7.96 6.47 23.81
CA ILE A 309 -6.71 6.37 23.07
C ILE A 309 -6.68 7.43 21.97
N SER A 310 -5.69 8.33 22.05
CA SER A 310 -5.40 9.27 20.97
C SER A 310 -5.00 8.51 19.71
N GLY A 311 -5.54 8.92 18.58
CA GLY A 311 -5.20 8.39 17.27
C GLY A 311 -4.36 9.34 16.42
N PRO A 312 -3.87 8.89 15.27
CA PRO A 312 -3.07 9.71 14.38
C PRO A 312 -3.79 10.97 13.91
N THR A 313 -3.09 12.09 13.86
CA THR A 313 -3.54 13.27 13.12
C THR A 313 -3.61 12.94 11.63
N PRO A 314 -4.39 13.70 10.81
CA PRO A 314 -4.33 13.55 9.37
C PRO A 314 -2.88 13.66 8.86
N PRO A 315 -2.43 12.75 7.98
CA PRO A 315 -1.10 12.82 7.43
C PRO A 315 -0.92 14.02 6.51
N PHE A 316 0.30 14.50 6.39
CA PHE A 316 0.65 15.47 5.34
C PHE A 316 0.88 14.71 4.03
N GLY A 317 0.06 14.99 3.00
CA GLY A 317 0.11 14.30 1.71
C GLY A 317 -0.48 12.88 1.76
N PHE A 318 0.05 12.02 0.90
CA PHE A 318 -0.41 10.64 0.77
C PHE A 318 0.58 9.70 1.49
N PRO A 319 0.25 9.17 2.67
CA PRO A 319 1.18 8.33 3.42
C PRO A 319 1.48 7.00 2.73
N ASP A 320 0.57 6.50 1.89
CA ASP A 320 0.74 5.34 1.02
C ASP A 320 1.61 5.62 -0.22
N GLN A 321 2.07 6.85 -0.40
CA GLN A 321 2.89 7.34 -1.52
C GLN A 321 2.25 7.16 -2.90
N GLY A 322 0.95 6.93 -2.97
CA GLY A 322 0.24 6.62 -4.21
C GLY A 322 0.54 5.20 -4.76
N TRP A 323 1.10 4.32 -3.91
CA TRP A 323 1.36 2.93 -4.30
C TRP A 323 0.16 2.02 -4.10
N GLY A 324 -0.89 2.53 -3.47
CA GLY A 324 -2.09 1.82 -3.09
C GLY A 324 -2.08 1.39 -1.63
N SER A 325 -3.26 1.13 -1.11
CA SER A 325 -3.54 0.69 0.26
C SER A 325 -3.91 -0.79 0.35
N GLY A 326 -4.91 -1.18 1.08
CA GLY A 326 -5.35 -2.56 1.23
C GLY A 326 -4.33 -3.40 2.01
N ASP A 327 -3.95 -4.53 1.43
CA ASP A 327 -3.00 -5.48 2.03
C ASP A 327 -1.53 -5.05 1.95
N ARG A 328 -1.19 -3.92 1.35
CA ARG A 328 0.16 -3.38 1.38
C ARG A 328 0.56 -3.00 2.81
N PRO A 329 1.84 -3.16 3.20
CA PRO A 329 2.29 -2.72 4.52
C PRO A 329 2.06 -1.22 4.69
N ALA A 330 1.52 -0.83 5.83
CA ALA A 330 1.43 0.55 6.24
C ALA A 330 2.84 1.10 6.52
N ILE A 331 3.11 2.30 6.03
CA ILE A 331 4.43 2.95 6.08
C ILE A 331 4.32 4.39 6.58
N THR A 332 5.46 5.03 6.81
CA THR A 332 5.58 6.43 7.21
C THR A 332 5.19 6.77 8.65
N MET A 333 4.67 5.83 9.44
CA MET A 333 4.33 6.08 10.84
C MET A 333 5.59 6.17 11.72
N THR A 334 5.46 6.88 12.84
CA THR A 334 6.49 6.92 13.89
C THR A 334 6.43 5.68 14.78
N HIS A 335 7.48 5.43 15.57
CA HIS A 335 7.46 4.38 16.59
C HIS A 335 6.33 4.59 17.61
N TYR A 336 6.11 5.83 18.05
CA TYR A 336 5.00 6.18 18.93
C TYR A 336 3.64 5.77 18.35
N ALA A 337 3.43 6.00 17.05
CA ALA A 337 2.21 5.61 16.37
C ALA A 337 2.03 4.08 16.31
N ALA A 338 3.12 3.34 16.09
CA ALA A 338 3.11 1.88 16.10
C ALA A 338 2.81 1.31 17.50
N GLU A 339 3.40 1.86 18.55
CA GLU A 339 3.07 1.48 19.93
C GLU A 339 1.62 1.79 20.29
N THR A 340 1.13 2.96 19.88
CA THR A 340 -0.27 3.37 20.14
C THR A 340 -1.25 2.46 19.40
N PHE A 341 -0.92 2.04 18.17
CA PHE A 341 -1.69 1.00 17.46
C PHE A 341 -1.78 -0.29 18.27
N CYS A 342 -0.68 -0.76 18.83
CA CYS A 342 -0.66 -1.97 19.67
C CYS A 342 -1.53 -1.81 20.93
N GLN A 343 -1.50 -0.63 21.57
CA GLN A 343 -2.34 -0.32 22.74
C GLN A 343 -3.82 -0.32 22.37
N TRP A 344 -4.17 0.32 21.24
CA TRP A 344 -5.53 0.32 20.71
C TRP A 344 -6.01 -1.10 20.39
N LEU A 345 -5.22 -1.88 19.66
CA LEU A 345 -5.55 -3.26 19.30
C LEU A 345 -5.75 -4.13 20.56
N SER A 346 -4.90 -3.92 21.58
CA SER A 346 -5.02 -4.63 22.87
C SER A 346 -6.36 -4.34 23.55
N LYS A 347 -6.76 -3.09 23.60
CA LYS A 347 -8.04 -2.69 24.22
C LYS A 347 -9.23 -3.19 23.40
N LYS A 348 -9.15 -3.13 22.07
CA LYS A 348 -10.20 -3.64 21.17
C LYS A 348 -10.43 -5.14 21.30
N THR A 349 -9.37 -5.91 21.46
CA THR A 349 -9.42 -7.38 21.42
C THR A 349 -9.41 -8.03 22.80
N GLY A 350 -9.08 -7.26 23.85
CA GLY A 350 -8.88 -7.80 25.20
C GLY A 350 -7.63 -8.68 25.34
N LYS A 351 -6.74 -8.70 24.33
CA LYS A 351 -5.47 -9.43 24.32
C LYS A 351 -4.32 -8.45 24.52
N LYS A 352 -3.10 -8.95 24.76
CA LYS A 352 -1.92 -8.10 24.93
C LYS A 352 -1.10 -8.05 23.67
N TYR A 353 -1.32 -7.01 22.85
CA TYR A 353 -0.54 -6.71 21.66
C TYR A 353 0.56 -5.70 21.96
N ARG A 354 1.72 -5.90 21.36
CA ARG A 354 2.88 -5.03 21.46
C ARG A 354 3.79 -5.17 20.25
N LEU A 355 4.79 -4.32 20.11
CA LEU A 355 5.88 -4.52 19.19
C LEU A 355 6.72 -5.74 19.63
N PRO A 356 7.36 -6.47 18.69
CA PRO A 356 8.33 -7.51 19.04
C PRO A 356 9.54 -6.90 19.74
N THR A 357 10.16 -7.63 20.67
CA THR A 357 11.53 -7.31 21.05
C THR A 357 12.48 -7.63 19.88
N GLU A 358 13.65 -7.02 19.86
CA GLU A 358 14.67 -7.30 18.83
C GLU A 358 15.02 -8.79 18.78
N ALA A 359 15.08 -9.43 19.94
CA ALA A 359 15.37 -10.87 20.04
C ALA A 359 14.23 -11.73 19.51
N GLU A 360 12.97 -11.41 19.81
CA GLU A 360 11.80 -12.08 19.24
C GLU A 360 11.75 -11.93 17.72
N TRP A 361 12.04 -10.73 17.24
CA TRP A 361 12.07 -10.45 15.80
C TRP A 361 13.13 -11.31 15.09
N GLU A 362 14.38 -11.33 15.61
CA GLU A 362 15.46 -12.10 14.99
C GLU A 362 15.21 -13.61 15.06
N TYR A 363 14.71 -14.11 16.20
CA TYR A 363 14.33 -15.52 16.35
C TYR A 363 13.26 -15.93 15.32
N ALA A 364 12.24 -15.10 15.19
CA ALA A 364 11.16 -15.30 14.25
C ALA A 364 11.65 -15.24 12.79
N ALA A 365 12.51 -14.28 12.45
CA ALA A 365 13.10 -14.15 11.12
C ALA A 365 13.95 -15.36 10.73
N ARG A 366 14.73 -15.87 11.68
CA ARG A 366 15.59 -17.06 11.44
C ARG A 366 14.79 -18.33 11.21
N GLY A 367 13.62 -18.48 11.78
CA GLY A 367 12.80 -19.68 11.61
C GLY A 367 13.54 -20.97 11.99
N GLY A 368 14.40 -20.92 13.03
CA GLY A 368 15.23 -22.04 13.50
C GLY A 368 16.53 -22.27 12.71
N LYS A 369 16.92 -21.33 11.83
CA LYS A 369 18.20 -21.39 11.09
C LYS A 369 19.28 -20.52 11.76
N GLU A 370 20.54 -20.92 11.61
CA GLU A 370 21.70 -20.12 12.05
C GLU A 370 22.40 -19.42 10.88
N THR A 371 21.88 -19.56 9.67
CA THR A 371 22.40 -18.97 8.43
C THR A 371 22.03 -17.48 8.30
N PRO A 372 22.73 -16.71 7.44
CA PRO A 372 22.42 -15.29 7.23
C PRO A 372 20.97 -15.01 6.84
N TYR A 373 20.36 -15.94 6.09
CA TYR A 373 18.96 -15.95 5.72
C TYR A 373 18.28 -17.23 6.22
N PHE A 374 16.96 -17.24 6.33
CA PHE A 374 16.20 -18.47 6.65
C PHE A 374 16.11 -19.47 5.48
N PHE A 375 16.56 -19.10 4.31
CA PHE A 375 16.71 -19.92 3.09
C PHE A 375 18.19 -20.11 2.74
N GLU A 376 18.48 -20.99 1.80
CA GLU A 376 19.86 -21.21 1.35
C GLU A 376 20.35 -20.06 0.46
N GLY A 377 21.56 -19.58 0.72
CA GLY A 377 22.21 -18.54 -0.05
C GLY A 377 23.31 -17.83 0.71
N ASN A 378 24.25 -17.26 -0.03
CA ASN A 378 25.34 -16.47 0.53
C ASN A 378 25.06 -14.98 0.22
N PRO A 379 25.11 -14.08 1.20
CA PRO A 379 24.90 -12.65 0.95
C PRO A 379 25.80 -12.06 -0.14
N LYS A 380 27.01 -12.59 -0.32
CA LYS A 380 27.92 -12.16 -1.40
C LYS A 380 27.40 -12.46 -2.80
N ASP A 381 26.57 -13.49 -2.95
CA ASP A 381 26.03 -13.86 -4.27
C ASP A 381 24.86 -12.97 -4.68
N PHE A 382 24.12 -12.46 -3.72
CA PHE A 382 22.92 -11.63 -3.92
C PHE A 382 23.16 -10.13 -3.88
N SER A 383 24.23 -9.68 -3.20
CA SER A 383 24.57 -8.27 -2.99
C SER A 383 25.23 -7.65 -4.22
N ASP A 384 24.95 -6.37 -4.47
CA ASP A 384 25.69 -5.54 -5.42
C ASP A 384 26.94 -4.90 -4.83
N GLN A 385 27.18 -5.09 -3.54
CA GLN A 385 28.39 -4.59 -2.87
C GLN A 385 29.59 -5.46 -3.22
N GLY A 386 30.54 -4.89 -3.94
CA GLY A 386 31.79 -5.55 -4.28
C GLY A 386 32.39 -5.09 -5.62
N PHE A 387 33.73 -5.08 -5.69
CA PHE A 387 34.42 -4.56 -6.89
C PHE A 387 34.06 -5.30 -8.16
N TRP A 388 33.89 -6.62 -8.12
CA TRP A 388 33.59 -7.45 -9.28
C TRP A 388 32.10 -7.40 -9.71
N ARG A 389 31.19 -7.05 -8.79
CA ARG A 389 29.75 -6.94 -9.10
C ARG A 389 29.39 -5.77 -10.03
N LYS A 390 30.29 -4.84 -10.23
CA LYS A 390 30.16 -3.80 -11.28
C LYS A 390 30.23 -4.36 -12.70
N PHE A 391 30.70 -5.59 -12.85
CA PHE A 391 30.90 -6.26 -14.15
C PHE A 391 30.00 -7.50 -14.35
N PHE A 392 29.44 -8.04 -13.28
CA PHE A 392 28.58 -9.23 -13.30
C PHE A 392 27.37 -8.98 -12.40
N ASP A 393 26.17 -9.25 -12.94
CA ASP A 393 24.93 -9.15 -12.17
C ASP A 393 24.92 -10.15 -11.00
N ALA A 394 24.28 -9.75 -9.89
CA ALA A 394 24.05 -10.65 -8.78
C ALA A 394 22.97 -11.68 -9.11
N GLU A 395 23.08 -12.87 -8.53
CA GLU A 395 22.02 -13.87 -8.60
C GLU A 395 20.78 -13.34 -7.84
N THR A 396 19.61 -13.43 -8.45
CA THR A 396 18.36 -12.89 -7.86
C THR A 396 17.26 -13.93 -7.69
N ASP A 397 17.35 -15.07 -8.39
CA ASP A 397 16.22 -16.01 -8.49
C ASP A 397 15.83 -16.65 -7.16
N SER A 398 16.80 -17.05 -6.35
CA SER A 398 16.50 -17.71 -5.09
C SER A 398 16.02 -16.73 -4.02
N ILE A 399 16.69 -15.60 -3.83
CA ILE A 399 16.32 -14.58 -2.84
C ILE A 399 14.99 -13.92 -3.16
N SER A 400 14.70 -13.66 -4.43
CA SER A 400 13.45 -13.01 -4.88
C SER A 400 12.19 -13.82 -4.57
N SER A 401 12.32 -15.11 -4.30
CA SER A 401 11.20 -15.93 -3.84
C SER A 401 10.78 -15.65 -2.40
N TYR A 402 11.62 -15.01 -1.59
CA TYR A 402 11.45 -14.85 -0.15
C TYR A 402 11.54 -13.40 0.34
N VAL A 403 12.15 -12.51 -0.46
CA VAL A 403 12.53 -11.16 -0.03
C VAL A 403 12.15 -10.15 -1.10
N ILE A 404 11.51 -9.06 -0.68
CA ILE A 404 11.32 -7.86 -1.50
C ILE A 404 12.42 -6.86 -1.14
N TYR A 405 13.33 -6.60 -2.07
CA TYR A 405 14.51 -5.76 -1.87
C TYR A 405 14.83 -4.93 -3.12
N ALA A 406 15.90 -4.19 -3.15
CA ALA A 406 16.20 -3.22 -4.21
C ALA A 406 16.08 -3.76 -5.65
N LYS A 407 16.35 -5.05 -5.87
CA LYS A 407 16.36 -5.61 -7.25
C LYS A 407 15.00 -6.06 -7.77
N ASN A 408 14.04 -6.36 -6.90
CA ASN A 408 12.74 -6.90 -7.32
C ASN A 408 11.54 -6.09 -6.86
N SER A 409 11.76 -5.00 -6.10
CA SER A 409 10.70 -4.19 -5.51
C SER A 409 9.99 -3.25 -6.46
N GLU A 410 10.58 -2.96 -7.65
CA GLU A 410 10.14 -1.87 -8.52
C GLU A 410 10.13 -0.51 -7.80
N ASN A 411 11.02 -0.33 -6.83
CA ASN A 411 11.16 0.87 -5.98
C ASN A 411 9.90 1.25 -5.19
N LYS A 412 9.12 0.25 -4.76
CA LYS A 412 7.93 0.40 -3.91
C LYS A 412 7.73 -0.85 -3.06
N THR A 413 6.94 -0.72 -1.99
CA THR A 413 6.51 -1.90 -1.21
C THR A 413 5.64 -2.82 -2.06
N GLN A 414 5.57 -4.09 -1.69
CA GLN A 414 4.72 -5.10 -2.34
C GLN A 414 3.77 -5.72 -1.32
N GLU A 415 2.71 -6.35 -1.81
CA GLU A 415 1.79 -7.09 -0.96
C GLU A 415 2.47 -8.32 -0.35
N PRO A 416 2.13 -8.71 0.90
CA PRO A 416 2.77 -9.84 1.59
C PRO A 416 2.61 -11.18 0.88
N SER A 417 1.57 -11.32 0.06
CA SER A 417 1.32 -12.52 -0.74
C SER A 417 2.38 -12.78 -1.81
N SER A 418 3.21 -11.78 -2.13
CA SER A 418 4.21 -11.87 -3.21
C SER A 418 5.41 -12.77 -2.90
N VAL A 419 5.63 -13.13 -1.63
CA VAL A 419 6.76 -13.95 -1.19
C VAL A 419 6.33 -15.21 -0.44
N LYS A 420 7.24 -16.18 -0.38
CA LYS A 420 7.07 -17.40 0.40
C LYS A 420 7.35 -17.15 1.88
N ALA A 421 6.61 -17.87 2.73
CA ALA A 421 6.81 -17.82 4.17
C ALA A 421 8.14 -18.47 4.59
N ASN A 422 8.65 -18.04 5.75
CA ASN A 422 9.77 -18.70 6.41
C ASN A 422 9.32 -20.00 7.11
N PRO A 423 10.23 -20.79 7.72
CA PRO A 423 9.88 -22.06 8.37
C PRO A 423 8.83 -21.96 9.49
N PHE A 424 8.65 -20.80 10.12
CA PHE A 424 7.59 -20.57 11.10
C PHE A 424 6.25 -20.17 10.48
N GLY A 425 6.20 -19.88 9.17
CA GLY A 425 4.99 -19.44 8.48
C GLY A 425 4.87 -17.92 8.34
N LEU A 426 5.91 -17.17 8.68
CA LEU A 426 5.93 -15.71 8.58
C LEU A 426 6.43 -15.25 7.20
N LYS A 427 5.84 -14.18 6.68
CA LYS A 427 6.21 -13.55 5.40
C LYS A 427 6.84 -12.18 5.61
N ASN A 428 7.65 -11.75 4.65
CA ASN A 428 8.32 -10.44 4.65
C ASN A 428 9.10 -10.11 5.93
N MET A 429 9.63 -11.14 6.63
CA MET A 429 10.55 -10.88 7.73
C MET A 429 11.84 -10.19 7.26
N LEU A 430 12.17 -10.33 5.98
CA LEU A 430 13.33 -9.73 5.35
C LEU A 430 12.87 -8.92 4.15
N GLY A 431 13.28 -7.64 4.08
CA GLY A 431 12.92 -6.72 3.01
C GLY A 431 11.52 -6.10 3.17
N ASN A 432 10.96 -5.62 2.09
CA ASN A 432 9.70 -4.90 1.97
C ASN A 432 9.67 -3.61 2.80
N VAL A 433 9.47 -3.66 4.12
CA VAL A 433 9.63 -2.54 5.04
C VAL A 433 10.51 -2.91 6.23
N MET A 434 11.32 -1.97 6.72
CA MET A 434 11.96 -2.10 8.03
C MET A 434 10.89 -2.11 9.11
N GLU A 435 11.07 -2.96 10.11
CA GLU A 435 10.10 -3.14 11.17
C GLU A 435 10.62 -2.64 12.51
N TYR A 436 9.78 -1.87 13.18
CA TYR A 436 10.07 -1.42 14.55
C TYR A 436 10.13 -2.58 15.53
N CYS A 437 11.12 -2.53 16.41
CA CYS A 437 11.18 -3.33 17.64
C CYS A 437 10.90 -2.45 18.88
N ALA A 438 10.55 -3.11 19.97
CA ALA A 438 10.33 -2.45 21.28
C ALA A 438 11.65 -1.97 21.92
N ASP A 439 12.78 -2.43 21.42
CA ASP A 439 14.11 -2.15 21.97
C ASP A 439 14.63 -0.78 21.56
N LYS A 440 15.29 -0.09 22.49
CA LYS A 440 16.16 1.01 22.17
C LYS A 440 17.45 0.51 21.49
N TYR A 441 17.94 1.26 20.52
CA TYR A 441 19.16 0.91 19.83
C TYR A 441 20.39 1.33 20.61
N SER A 442 21.20 0.35 20.95
CA SER A 442 22.57 0.54 21.44
C SER A 442 23.51 -0.38 20.65
N PRO A 443 24.63 0.12 20.10
CA PRO A 443 25.64 -0.73 19.47
C PRO A 443 26.19 -1.79 20.41
N GLU A 444 26.18 -1.52 21.73
CA GLU A 444 26.71 -2.37 22.78
C GLU A 444 25.68 -3.30 23.42
N ALA A 445 24.42 -3.31 22.90
CA ALA A 445 23.31 -4.06 23.51
C ALA A 445 23.63 -5.56 23.68
N TYR A 446 24.35 -6.17 22.73
CA TYR A 446 24.67 -7.58 22.78
C TYR A 446 25.81 -7.93 23.76
N LYS A 447 26.57 -6.95 24.22
CA LYS A 447 27.60 -7.12 25.27
C LYS A 447 27.00 -7.11 26.68
N GLN A 448 25.75 -6.66 26.81
CA GLN A 448 25.07 -6.56 28.10
C GLN A 448 24.40 -7.89 28.48
N GLY A 449 24.39 -8.23 29.77
CA GLY A 449 23.68 -9.40 30.30
C GLY A 449 24.41 -10.73 30.16
N GLY A 450 25.58 -10.77 29.48
CA GLY A 450 26.40 -11.98 29.33
C GLY A 450 26.05 -12.83 28.09
N GLU A 451 26.66 -14.03 28.01
CA GLU A 451 26.55 -14.94 26.88
C GLU A 451 25.19 -15.64 26.78
N LYS A 452 24.45 -15.75 27.91
CA LYS A 452 23.15 -16.41 27.98
C LYS A 452 22.15 -15.49 28.65
N VAL A 453 21.09 -15.16 27.94
CA VAL A 453 20.04 -14.25 28.40
C VAL A 453 18.64 -14.81 28.07
N SER A 454 17.66 -14.43 28.85
CA SER A 454 16.26 -14.82 28.62
C SER A 454 15.40 -13.60 28.41
N ASN A 455 14.58 -13.62 27.36
CA ASN A 455 13.65 -12.54 26.98
C ASN A 455 14.29 -11.14 27.09
N PRO A 456 15.46 -10.90 26.48
CA PRO A 456 16.15 -9.63 26.62
C PRO A 456 15.39 -8.50 25.92
N ILE A 457 15.47 -7.30 26.51
CA ILE A 457 15.04 -6.05 25.91
C ILE A 457 16.06 -4.97 26.27
N CYS A 458 16.48 -4.17 25.31
CA CYS A 458 17.35 -3.04 25.52
C CYS A 458 16.54 -1.78 25.75
N THR A 459 16.74 -1.12 26.90
CA THR A 459 16.08 0.14 27.25
C THR A 459 17.01 1.34 27.17
N GLU A 460 18.27 1.13 26.80
CA GLU A 460 19.29 2.17 26.72
C GLU A 460 19.49 2.64 25.28
N GLY A 461 19.45 3.93 25.07
CA GLY A 461 19.62 4.59 23.77
C GLY A 461 18.56 5.64 23.50
N GLU A 462 18.77 6.47 22.52
CA GLU A 462 17.83 7.49 22.09
C GLU A 462 16.93 6.97 20.96
N GLU A 463 17.51 6.26 20.01
CA GLU A 463 16.84 5.72 18.85
C GLU A 463 16.25 4.33 19.11
N TRP A 464 15.34 3.89 18.26
CA TRP A 464 14.71 2.58 18.31
C TRP A 464 15.34 1.62 17.32
N VAL A 465 15.38 0.35 17.67
CA VAL A 465 15.83 -0.71 16.76
C VAL A 465 14.81 -0.86 15.63
N VAL A 466 15.33 -0.97 14.40
CA VAL A 466 14.57 -1.41 13.23
C VAL A 466 15.28 -2.56 12.54
N ARG A 467 14.53 -3.51 12.03
CA ARG A 467 15.05 -4.77 11.51
C ARG A 467 14.52 -5.08 10.12
N GLY A 468 15.15 -6.03 9.41
CA GLY A 468 14.66 -6.61 8.17
C GLY A 468 15.16 -5.93 6.89
N GLY A 469 15.58 -4.68 6.94
CA GLY A 469 15.77 -3.89 5.73
C GLY A 469 14.46 -3.59 5.02
N ASN A 470 14.50 -2.95 3.87
CA ASN A 470 13.30 -2.56 3.13
C ASN A 470 13.44 -2.78 1.62
N TYR A 471 12.44 -2.37 0.87
CA TYR A 471 12.36 -2.49 -0.59
C TYR A 471 13.50 -1.79 -1.36
N THR A 472 14.26 -0.89 -0.73
CA THR A 472 15.46 -0.25 -1.34
C THR A 472 16.77 -0.82 -0.82
N SER A 473 16.74 -1.73 0.14
CA SER A 473 17.93 -2.30 0.76
C SER A 473 18.63 -3.29 -0.16
N ASP A 474 19.96 -3.35 -0.06
CA ASP A 474 20.77 -4.41 -0.66
C ASP A 474 20.58 -5.74 0.08
N ALA A 475 20.89 -6.85 -0.58
CA ALA A 475 20.81 -8.17 0.03
C ALA A 475 21.67 -8.30 1.30
N ALA A 476 22.78 -7.56 1.40
CA ALA A 476 23.63 -7.51 2.60
C ALA A 476 22.90 -6.96 3.84
N ASP A 477 21.93 -6.07 3.65
CA ASP A 477 21.22 -5.38 4.72
C ASP A 477 19.89 -6.06 5.10
N VAL A 478 19.44 -7.07 4.35
CA VAL A 478 18.26 -7.88 4.67
C VAL A 478 18.62 -9.22 5.31
N ARG A 479 19.81 -9.38 5.90
CA ARG A 479 20.20 -10.58 6.66
C ARG A 479 19.43 -10.64 7.98
N CYS A 480 19.16 -11.85 8.48
CA CYS A 480 18.47 -12.03 9.76
C CYS A 480 19.14 -11.27 10.93
N ALA A 481 20.47 -11.19 10.93
CA ALA A 481 21.24 -10.52 11.98
C ALA A 481 21.45 -9.01 11.72
N ALA A 482 21.18 -8.51 10.52
CA ALA A 482 21.43 -7.11 10.19
C ALA A 482 20.60 -6.17 11.07
N ARG A 483 21.28 -5.22 11.71
CA ARG A 483 20.70 -4.23 12.62
C ARG A 483 20.66 -2.85 11.98
N SER A 484 19.65 -2.07 12.33
CA SER A 484 19.57 -0.65 12.02
C SER A 484 18.79 0.07 13.13
N CYS A 485 18.72 1.39 13.04
CA CYS A 485 17.97 2.19 14.01
C CYS A 485 17.22 3.32 13.33
N THR A 486 16.27 3.88 14.06
CA THR A 486 15.61 5.12 13.66
C THR A 486 16.64 6.26 13.61
N GLN A 487 16.30 7.33 12.92
CA GLN A 487 17.04 8.60 12.88
C GLN A 487 16.04 9.73 13.06
N HIS A 488 15.38 9.74 14.23
CA HIS A 488 14.20 10.53 14.50
C HIS A 488 14.35 12.00 14.09
N ASP A 489 15.38 12.66 14.56
CA ASP A 489 15.62 14.08 14.27
C ASP A 489 15.90 14.33 12.78
N ALA A 490 16.61 13.42 12.13
CA ALA A 490 16.92 13.53 10.71
C ALA A 490 15.65 13.31 9.85
N TRP A 491 14.82 12.37 10.23
CA TRP A 491 13.59 12.03 9.52
C TRP A 491 12.50 13.09 9.66
N LEU A 492 12.47 13.82 10.78
CA LEU A 492 11.54 14.95 10.96
C LEU A 492 11.96 16.24 10.25
N LYS A 493 13.18 16.33 9.73
CA LYS A 493 13.64 17.57 9.06
C LYS A 493 12.79 17.94 7.84
N THR A 494 12.36 16.93 7.11
CA THR A 494 11.56 17.10 5.88
C THR A 494 10.07 17.27 6.15
N ASP A 495 9.60 17.00 7.36
CA ASP A 495 8.20 17.24 7.73
C ASP A 495 7.88 18.74 7.70
N PRO A 496 6.94 19.19 6.85
CA PRO A 496 6.58 20.60 6.75
C PRO A 496 5.70 21.09 7.89
N GLN A 497 5.10 20.20 8.69
CA GLN A 497 4.18 20.56 9.76
C GLN A 497 4.91 21.27 10.92
N GLN A 498 4.20 22.20 11.58
CA GLN A 498 4.64 22.84 12.81
C GLN A 498 3.46 22.93 13.79
N PRO A 499 3.52 22.33 14.98
CA PRO A 499 4.62 21.48 15.45
C PRO A 499 4.80 20.22 14.61
N LYS A 500 5.99 19.61 14.66
CA LYS A 500 6.30 18.36 13.96
C LYS A 500 5.35 17.25 14.39
N SER A 501 4.97 16.39 13.45
CA SER A 501 4.09 15.27 13.73
C SER A 501 4.74 14.26 14.66
N ILE A 502 4.01 13.83 15.69
CA ILE A 502 4.39 12.69 16.53
C ILE A 502 3.92 11.36 15.92
N TRP A 503 3.11 11.41 14.87
CA TRP A 503 2.45 10.27 14.25
C TRP A 503 3.09 9.83 12.94
N TRP A 504 3.62 10.77 12.16
CA TRP A 504 4.05 10.55 10.80
C TRP A 504 5.44 11.08 10.51
N TYR A 505 6.16 10.36 9.66
CA TYR A 505 7.35 10.84 8.97
C TYR A 505 6.98 11.06 7.50
N SER A 506 6.99 12.29 7.02
CA SER A 506 6.47 12.64 5.69
C SER A 506 7.18 11.91 4.53
N ASP A 507 8.49 11.65 4.66
CA ASP A 507 9.32 11.12 3.56
C ASP A 507 9.94 9.75 3.83
N ILE A 508 9.65 9.10 4.96
CA ILE A 508 10.24 7.80 5.30
C ILE A 508 9.34 6.66 4.81
N LYS A 509 9.60 6.24 3.59
CA LYS A 509 8.73 5.33 2.83
C LYS A 509 8.98 3.83 3.06
N GLY A 510 10.02 3.50 3.78
CA GLY A 510 10.48 2.12 3.93
C GLY A 510 10.40 1.59 5.36
N ILE A 511 9.58 2.20 6.24
CA ILE A 511 9.43 1.79 7.62
C ILE A 511 7.98 1.47 7.93
N GLY A 512 7.76 0.36 8.63
CA GLY A 512 6.50 -0.14 9.10
C GLY A 512 6.70 -0.93 10.40
N PHE A 513 5.80 -1.83 10.71
CA PHE A 513 5.89 -2.68 11.91
C PHE A 513 5.01 -3.91 11.77
N ARG A 514 5.26 -4.91 12.62
CA ARG A 514 4.33 -6.02 12.87
C ARG A 514 4.04 -6.14 14.35
N VAL A 515 2.96 -6.85 14.70
CA VAL A 515 2.54 -7.00 16.08
C VAL A 515 2.85 -8.39 16.62
N VAL A 516 3.14 -8.43 17.90
CA VAL A 516 3.23 -9.65 18.72
C VAL A 516 2.07 -9.65 19.68
N CYS A 517 1.49 -10.82 19.94
CA CYS A 517 0.52 -11.05 21.00
C CYS A 517 1.12 -11.98 22.06
N GLU A 518 1.05 -11.58 23.33
CA GLU A 518 1.52 -12.40 24.44
C GLU A 518 0.62 -13.63 24.62
N TYR A 519 1.23 -14.73 25.00
CA TYR A 519 0.52 -15.93 25.41
C TYR A 519 0.51 -15.99 26.94
N ASP A 520 -0.59 -15.56 27.55
CA ASP A 520 -0.82 -15.75 28.97
C ASP A 520 -1.34 -17.17 29.22
N LYS A 521 -0.69 -17.91 30.15
CA LYS A 521 -1.14 -19.23 30.60
C LYS A 521 -2.27 -19.10 31.60
#